data_936301226f9f5c1e2984c8569411a8d9
#
_entry.id   936301226f9f5c1e2984c8569411a8d9
#
_cell.length_a   1.000
_cell.length_b   1.000
_cell.length_c   1.000
_cell.angle_alpha   90.00
_cell.angle_beta   90.00
_cell.angle_gamma   90.00
#
_symmetry.space_group_name_H-M   'P 1'
#
loop_
_entity.id
_entity.type
_entity.pdbx_description
1 polymer ?
#
loop_
_entity_poly.entity_id
_entity_poly.type
_entity_poly.pdbx_seq_one_letter_code
_entity_poly.pdbx_strand_id
1 'polypeptide(L)'
;KEILGIQDQRVIGRYYRQVLSPDLLKVARELFREMNKSESKRLEKQMEIPINGRPMILKVTLNVMKDPDGNYVGMVVTLDDLTQLAKMQRVEAWKEVASRIAHEIKNPLTPIQLAAERIWRRYKEKLAEDKEIFEECIRTIISQVKELKRMVNEFGQFARMPLLVLKVDDLNSIVKESVSFYQQAHPEVTFKAVCDPELPHFKLDREAMERVLRNLLDNAIEALNGSGIVEVHTRYDPLLKMAILEVRDNGCGVPDELKGRLFEPHFSTKGEGRGLGLAIVSAIVADHEGFIRVKDNEPKGTRFIIELPVRR
;
A
#
# COMPACT_ATOMS: atom_id res chain seq x y z
N LYS A 1 2.26 -13.90 -22.07
CA LYS A 1 2.70 -15.26 -21.63
C LYS A 1 2.78 -15.32 -20.10
N GLU A 2 3.44 -14.38 -19.46
CA GLU A 2 3.56 -14.31 -17.99
C GLU A 2 2.19 -14.18 -17.28
N ILE A 3 1.28 -13.39 -17.83
CA ILE A 3 -0.07 -13.14 -17.28
C ILE A 3 -0.88 -14.44 -17.13
N LEU A 4 -0.82 -15.33 -18.11
CA LEU A 4 -1.61 -16.58 -18.13
C LEU A 4 -0.86 -17.78 -17.54
N GLY A 5 0.41 -17.66 -17.16
CA GLY A 5 1.25 -18.75 -16.66
C GLY A 5 1.52 -19.85 -17.70
N ILE A 6 1.37 -19.55 -18.99
CA ILE A 6 1.50 -20.53 -20.07
C ILE A 6 2.94 -20.59 -20.57
N GLN A 7 3.58 -21.77 -20.46
CA GLN A 7 4.94 -22.00 -20.96
C GLN A 7 4.97 -22.21 -22.49
N ASP A 8 5.92 -21.56 -23.17
CA ASP A 8 5.99 -21.28 -24.60
C ASP A 8 5.93 -22.46 -25.56
N GLN A 9 6.57 -23.56 -25.26
CA GLN A 9 6.80 -24.64 -26.23
C GLN A 9 5.65 -25.65 -26.36
N ARG A 10 4.60 -25.54 -25.56
CA ARG A 10 3.50 -26.52 -25.50
C ARG A 10 2.16 -26.02 -26.07
N VAL A 11 2.13 -24.82 -26.63
CA VAL A 11 0.87 -24.14 -27.00
C VAL A 11 0.64 -24.12 -28.53
N ILE A 12 1.72 -24.01 -29.30
CA ILE A 12 1.64 -23.95 -30.78
C ILE A 12 1.06 -25.25 -31.31
N GLY A 13 0.05 -25.14 -32.17
CA GLY A 13 -0.65 -26.29 -32.77
C GLY A 13 -1.71 -26.93 -31.89
N ARG A 14 -2.00 -26.40 -30.69
CA ARG A 14 -3.07 -26.92 -29.83
C ARG A 14 -4.30 -26.02 -29.85
N TYR A 15 -5.45 -26.60 -29.66
CA TYR A 15 -6.68 -25.87 -29.50
C TYR A 15 -6.68 -25.08 -28.19
N TYR A 16 -7.13 -23.81 -28.23
CA TYR A 16 -7.20 -22.92 -27.05
C TYR A 16 -7.93 -23.58 -25.87
N ARG A 17 -8.90 -24.49 -26.13
CA ARG A 17 -9.63 -25.23 -25.09
C ARG A 17 -8.77 -26.22 -24.30
N GLN A 18 -7.61 -26.60 -24.81
CA GLN A 18 -6.66 -27.50 -24.14
C GLN A 18 -5.60 -26.74 -23.37
N VAL A 19 -5.51 -25.45 -23.62
CA VAL A 19 -4.45 -24.55 -23.09
C VAL A 19 -4.95 -23.65 -21.97
N LEU A 20 -6.21 -23.18 -22.09
CA LEU A 20 -6.79 -22.25 -21.12
C LEU A 20 -7.39 -22.99 -19.92
N SER A 21 -7.25 -22.38 -18.74
CA SER A 21 -7.92 -22.86 -17.51
C SER A 21 -9.46 -22.82 -17.64
N PRO A 22 -10.21 -23.58 -16.83
CA PRO A 22 -11.67 -23.57 -16.87
C PRO A 22 -12.29 -22.17 -16.75
N ASP A 23 -11.74 -21.31 -15.93
CA ASP A 23 -12.23 -19.94 -15.74
C ASP A 23 -11.96 -19.06 -16.97
N LEU A 24 -10.76 -19.15 -17.53
CA LEU A 24 -10.41 -18.47 -18.77
C LEU A 24 -11.24 -18.97 -19.96
N LEU A 25 -11.61 -20.25 -19.98
CA LEU A 25 -12.50 -20.79 -21.02
C LEU A 25 -13.92 -20.21 -20.94
N LYS A 26 -14.44 -19.95 -19.73
CA LYS A 26 -15.76 -19.29 -19.58
C LYS A 26 -15.70 -17.89 -20.19
N VAL A 27 -14.69 -17.12 -19.81
CA VAL A 27 -14.45 -15.75 -20.32
C VAL A 27 -14.28 -15.76 -21.85
N ALA A 28 -13.46 -16.64 -22.39
CA ALA A 28 -13.24 -16.75 -23.83
C ALA A 28 -14.54 -17.07 -24.60
N ARG A 29 -15.40 -17.98 -24.09
CA ARG A 29 -16.68 -18.30 -24.70
C ARG A 29 -17.64 -17.10 -24.71
N GLU A 30 -17.67 -16.33 -23.63
CA GLU A 30 -18.49 -15.13 -23.53
C GLU A 30 -18.06 -14.09 -24.55
N LEU A 31 -16.76 -13.77 -24.61
CA LEU A 31 -16.18 -12.83 -25.55
C LEU A 31 -16.39 -13.26 -27.01
N PHE A 32 -16.24 -14.54 -27.32
CA PHE A 32 -16.50 -15.05 -28.69
C PHE A 32 -17.98 -14.96 -29.07
N ARG A 33 -18.91 -15.19 -28.13
CA ARG A 33 -20.35 -15.00 -28.39
C ARG A 33 -20.68 -13.54 -28.65
N GLU A 34 -20.08 -12.63 -27.89
CA GLU A 34 -20.26 -11.18 -28.01
C GLU A 34 -19.71 -10.69 -29.34
N MET A 35 -18.51 -11.17 -29.72
CA MET A 35 -17.89 -10.88 -31.01
C MET A 35 -18.74 -11.36 -32.20
N ASN A 36 -19.31 -12.55 -32.12
CA ASN A 36 -20.16 -13.09 -33.19
C ASN A 36 -21.50 -12.38 -33.35
N LYS A 37 -21.96 -11.65 -32.32
CA LYS A 37 -23.17 -10.82 -32.38
C LYS A 37 -22.89 -9.42 -32.91
N SER A 38 -21.64 -9.00 -32.89
CA SER A 38 -21.21 -7.68 -33.36
C SER A 38 -20.79 -7.75 -34.81
N GLU A 39 -21.19 -6.79 -35.62
CA GLU A 39 -20.66 -6.59 -36.99
C GLU A 39 -19.21 -6.07 -36.98
N SER A 40 -18.69 -5.69 -35.81
CA SER A 40 -17.35 -5.16 -35.64
C SER A 40 -16.30 -6.28 -35.75
N LYS A 41 -15.22 -6.01 -36.47
CA LYS A 41 -14.03 -6.88 -36.56
C LYS A 41 -13.14 -6.82 -35.34
N ARG A 42 -13.45 -5.94 -34.38
CA ARG A 42 -12.68 -5.70 -33.15
C ARG A 42 -13.64 -5.60 -31.97
N LEU A 43 -13.31 -6.31 -30.90
CA LEU A 43 -13.94 -6.21 -29.58
C LEU A 43 -12.88 -5.83 -28.58
N GLU A 44 -13.16 -4.83 -27.76
CA GLU A 44 -12.29 -4.40 -26.68
C GLU A 44 -13.12 -4.33 -25.40
N LYS A 45 -12.68 -5.04 -24.34
CA LYS A 45 -13.41 -5.13 -23.09
C LYS A 45 -12.45 -5.16 -21.91
N GLN A 46 -12.75 -4.37 -20.91
CA GLN A 46 -12.06 -4.44 -19.62
C GLN A 46 -12.89 -5.32 -18.68
N MET A 47 -12.25 -6.27 -18.01
CA MET A 47 -12.92 -7.20 -17.11
C MET A 47 -11.98 -7.71 -16.01
N GLU A 48 -12.59 -8.07 -14.89
CA GLU A 48 -11.87 -8.70 -13.79
C GLU A 48 -11.91 -10.23 -13.99
N ILE A 49 -10.74 -10.84 -14.04
CA ILE A 49 -10.57 -12.28 -14.30
C ILE A 49 -9.72 -12.87 -13.18
N PRO A 50 -10.19 -13.94 -12.49
CA PRO A 50 -9.38 -14.65 -11.53
C PRO A 50 -8.32 -15.49 -12.26
N ILE A 51 -7.04 -15.14 -12.07
CA ILE A 51 -5.90 -15.88 -12.62
C ILE A 51 -5.06 -16.40 -11.45
N ASN A 52 -4.87 -17.71 -11.37
CA ASN A 52 -4.15 -18.38 -10.29
C ASN A 52 -4.66 -17.98 -8.88
N GLY A 53 -5.99 -17.82 -8.73
CA GLY A 53 -6.62 -17.43 -7.48
C GLY A 53 -6.50 -15.93 -7.12
N ARG A 54 -5.91 -15.10 -8.00
CA ARG A 54 -5.80 -13.64 -7.80
C ARG A 54 -6.69 -12.91 -8.80
N PRO A 55 -7.50 -11.94 -8.35
CA PRO A 55 -8.28 -11.11 -9.27
C PRO A 55 -7.34 -10.17 -10.02
N MET A 56 -7.38 -10.23 -11.35
CA MET A 56 -6.63 -9.34 -12.24
C MET A 56 -7.60 -8.56 -13.12
N ILE A 57 -7.35 -7.28 -13.29
CA ILE A 57 -8.11 -6.43 -14.21
C ILE A 57 -7.39 -6.43 -15.55
N LEU A 58 -7.98 -7.13 -16.51
CA LEU A 58 -7.40 -7.25 -17.85
C LEU A 58 -8.21 -6.47 -18.87
N LYS A 59 -7.51 -5.79 -19.76
CA LYS A 59 -8.05 -5.27 -21.00
C LYS A 59 -7.84 -6.34 -22.07
N VAL A 60 -8.94 -6.92 -22.53
CA VAL A 60 -8.95 -7.96 -23.57
C VAL A 60 -9.34 -7.33 -24.89
N THR A 61 -8.47 -7.43 -25.90
CA THR A 61 -8.78 -6.98 -27.25
C THR A 61 -8.77 -8.19 -28.20
N LEU A 62 -9.88 -8.42 -28.88
CA LEU A 62 -10.03 -9.43 -29.93
C LEU A 62 -10.06 -8.76 -31.29
N ASN A 63 -9.22 -9.22 -32.20
CA ASN A 63 -9.21 -8.77 -33.61
C ASN A 63 -9.37 -9.96 -34.53
N VAL A 64 -10.36 -9.91 -35.40
CA VAL A 64 -10.54 -10.90 -36.46
C VAL A 64 -9.59 -10.60 -37.61
N MET A 65 -8.79 -11.60 -38.00
CA MET A 65 -7.94 -11.54 -39.16
C MET A 65 -8.64 -12.16 -40.38
N LYS A 66 -8.62 -11.46 -41.50
CA LYS A 66 -9.09 -11.91 -42.79
C LYS A 66 -7.99 -11.85 -43.82
N ASP A 67 -8.03 -12.75 -44.81
CA ASP A 67 -7.18 -12.67 -45.96
C ASP A 67 -7.57 -11.52 -46.91
N PRO A 68 -6.79 -11.21 -47.98
CA PRO A 68 -7.17 -10.21 -48.97
C PRO A 68 -8.48 -10.48 -49.66
N ASP A 69 -8.92 -11.73 -49.73
CA ASP A 69 -10.18 -12.15 -50.32
C ASP A 69 -11.37 -12.04 -49.35
N GLY A 70 -11.10 -11.64 -48.11
CA GLY A 70 -12.14 -11.45 -47.07
C GLY A 70 -12.49 -12.69 -46.25
N ASN A 71 -11.81 -13.83 -46.48
CA ASN A 71 -12.06 -15.06 -45.72
C ASN A 71 -11.44 -14.97 -44.32
N TYR A 72 -12.06 -15.64 -43.37
CA TYR A 72 -11.56 -15.73 -42.00
C TYR A 72 -10.27 -16.57 -41.93
N VAL A 73 -9.19 -15.96 -41.47
CA VAL A 73 -7.89 -16.63 -41.28
C VAL A 73 -7.67 -16.99 -39.81
N GLY A 74 -8.17 -16.18 -38.90
CA GLY A 74 -7.96 -16.38 -37.49
C GLY A 74 -8.35 -15.20 -36.62
N MET A 75 -7.99 -15.27 -35.36
CA MET A 75 -8.24 -14.23 -34.37
C MET A 75 -6.98 -13.98 -33.54
N VAL A 76 -6.65 -12.71 -33.33
CA VAL A 76 -5.62 -12.27 -32.38
C VAL A 76 -6.28 -11.80 -31.11
N VAL A 77 -5.86 -12.34 -29.98
CA VAL A 77 -6.31 -11.90 -28.66
C VAL A 77 -5.10 -11.30 -27.94
N THR A 78 -5.21 -10.04 -27.54
CA THR A 78 -4.22 -9.36 -26.69
C THR A 78 -4.80 -9.16 -25.30
N LEU A 79 -3.94 -9.32 -24.29
CA LEU A 79 -4.28 -9.17 -22.89
C LEU A 79 -3.30 -8.17 -22.28
N ASP A 80 -3.82 -7.03 -21.84
CA ASP A 80 -3.06 -6.01 -21.13
C ASP A 80 -3.46 -6.03 -19.65
N ASP A 81 -2.50 -6.19 -18.76
CA ASP A 81 -2.74 -6.14 -17.32
C ASP A 81 -2.87 -4.69 -16.84
N LEU A 82 -4.09 -4.30 -16.50
CA LEU A 82 -4.41 -2.98 -15.97
C LEU A 82 -4.58 -2.98 -14.44
N THR A 83 -4.26 -4.07 -13.75
CA THR A 83 -4.51 -4.23 -12.32
C THR A 83 -3.84 -3.13 -11.51
N GLN A 84 -2.57 -2.84 -11.80
CA GLN A 84 -1.83 -1.77 -11.12
C GLN A 84 -2.41 -0.39 -11.45
N LEU A 85 -2.69 -0.14 -12.72
CA LEU A 85 -3.27 1.13 -13.17
C LEU A 85 -4.64 1.39 -12.50
N ALA A 86 -5.50 0.38 -12.44
CA ALA A 86 -6.80 0.51 -11.79
C ALA A 86 -6.68 0.74 -10.27
N LYS A 87 -5.70 0.10 -9.60
CA LYS A 87 -5.40 0.36 -8.20
C LYS A 87 -4.93 1.80 -7.99
N MET A 88 -4.02 2.29 -8.83
CA MET A 88 -3.53 3.68 -8.76
C MET A 88 -4.65 4.69 -8.97
N GLN A 89 -5.52 4.50 -9.97
CA GLN A 89 -6.68 5.36 -10.22
C GLN A 89 -7.67 5.37 -9.05
N ARG A 90 -7.92 4.22 -8.41
CA ARG A 90 -8.73 4.16 -7.19
C ARG A 90 -8.11 4.96 -6.05
N VAL A 91 -6.81 4.80 -5.84
CA VAL A 91 -6.08 5.54 -4.79
C VAL A 91 -6.15 7.04 -5.06
N GLU A 92 -5.98 7.48 -6.32
CA GLU A 92 -6.04 8.90 -6.68
C GLU A 92 -7.45 9.49 -6.47
N ALA A 93 -8.49 8.80 -6.92
CA ALA A 93 -9.87 9.21 -6.67
C ALA A 93 -10.20 9.28 -5.16
N TRP A 94 -9.67 8.33 -4.37
CA TRP A 94 -9.81 8.35 -2.92
C TRP A 94 -9.06 9.51 -2.25
N LYS A 95 -7.89 9.91 -2.75
CA LYS A 95 -7.11 11.03 -2.20
C LYS A 95 -7.94 12.32 -2.19
N GLU A 96 -8.61 12.66 -3.27
CA GLU A 96 -9.43 13.88 -3.36
C GLU A 96 -10.61 13.86 -2.37
N VAL A 97 -11.36 12.75 -2.33
CA VAL A 97 -12.51 12.57 -1.42
C VAL A 97 -12.03 12.60 0.04
N ALA A 98 -10.94 11.92 0.35
CA ALA A 98 -10.40 11.83 1.69
C ALA A 98 -9.93 13.19 2.23
N SER A 99 -9.30 14.04 1.39
CA SER A 99 -8.89 15.38 1.78
C SER A 99 -10.09 16.25 2.16
N ARG A 100 -11.15 16.19 1.37
CA ARG A 100 -12.38 16.94 1.62
C ARG A 100 -13.09 16.48 2.88
N ILE A 101 -13.28 15.17 3.05
CA ILE A 101 -13.89 14.59 4.25
C ILE A 101 -13.08 14.94 5.50
N ALA A 102 -11.74 14.86 5.45
CA ALA A 102 -10.90 15.21 6.58
C ALA A 102 -11.14 16.64 7.07
N HIS A 103 -11.30 17.61 6.14
CA HIS A 103 -11.63 18.99 6.49
C HIS A 103 -13.03 19.11 7.09
N GLU A 104 -14.02 18.47 6.48
CA GLU A 104 -15.42 18.52 6.94
C GLU A 104 -15.60 17.87 8.31
N ILE A 105 -14.83 16.82 8.67
CA ILE A 105 -14.87 16.20 10.00
C ILE A 105 -14.09 17.02 11.05
N LYS A 106 -12.98 17.66 10.71
CA LYS A 106 -12.26 18.53 11.65
C LYS A 106 -13.11 19.68 12.17
N ASN A 107 -13.98 20.22 11.32
CA ASN A 107 -14.78 21.40 11.64
C ASN A 107 -15.69 21.20 12.87
N PRO A 108 -16.48 20.12 13.01
CA PRO A 108 -17.31 19.89 14.20
C PRO A 108 -16.50 19.39 15.41
N LEU A 109 -15.35 18.73 15.24
CA LEU A 109 -14.57 18.20 16.36
C LEU A 109 -13.95 19.30 17.23
N THR A 110 -13.57 20.41 16.64
CA THR A 110 -12.96 21.54 17.38
C THR A 110 -13.95 22.21 18.35
N PRO A 111 -15.19 22.56 17.94
CA PRO A 111 -16.18 23.07 18.89
C PRO A 111 -16.55 22.07 19.99
N ILE A 112 -16.65 20.77 19.69
CA ILE A 112 -16.96 19.73 20.68
C ILE A 112 -15.86 19.67 21.75
N GLN A 113 -14.59 19.68 21.36
CA GLN A 113 -13.47 19.70 22.29
C GLN A 113 -13.50 20.95 23.18
N LEU A 114 -13.68 22.13 22.58
CA LEU A 114 -13.73 23.39 23.32
C LEU A 114 -14.93 23.46 24.29
N ALA A 115 -16.07 22.91 23.89
CA ALA A 115 -17.25 22.80 24.75
C ALA A 115 -16.97 21.91 25.96
N ALA A 116 -16.39 20.71 25.75
CA ALA A 116 -16.01 19.80 26.82
C ALA A 116 -14.99 20.43 27.78
N GLU A 117 -13.95 21.08 27.25
CA GLU A 117 -12.95 21.80 28.06
C GLU A 117 -13.55 22.97 28.85
N ARG A 118 -14.53 23.70 28.27
CA ARG A 118 -15.24 24.80 28.95
C ARG A 118 -16.14 24.28 30.07
N ILE A 119 -16.86 23.18 29.84
CA ILE A 119 -17.66 22.50 30.86
C ILE A 119 -16.75 22.05 32.00
N TRP A 120 -15.63 21.39 31.71
CA TRP A 120 -14.63 20.98 32.67
C TRP A 120 -14.15 22.13 33.54
N ARG A 121 -13.69 23.23 32.96
CA ARG A 121 -13.13 24.39 33.66
C ARG A 121 -14.18 25.06 34.57
N ARG A 122 -15.48 25.05 34.15
CA ARG A 122 -16.55 25.75 34.86
C ARG A 122 -17.09 24.95 36.03
N TYR A 123 -17.12 23.63 35.94
CA TYR A 123 -17.86 22.79 36.89
C TYR A 123 -16.98 21.87 37.74
N LYS A 124 -15.73 21.64 37.45
CA LYS A 124 -14.81 20.75 38.18
C LYS A 124 -14.73 21.02 39.70
N GLU A 125 -14.91 22.27 40.12
CA GLU A 125 -14.85 22.68 41.54
C GLU A 125 -16.22 22.83 42.18
N LYS A 126 -17.30 22.73 41.39
CA LYS A 126 -18.70 22.93 41.87
C LYS A 126 -19.44 21.63 42.15
N LEU A 127 -18.91 20.52 41.73
CA LEU A 127 -19.52 19.20 41.94
C LEU A 127 -18.89 18.53 43.17
N ALA A 128 -19.70 18.21 44.16
CA ALA A 128 -19.26 17.61 45.43
C ALA A 128 -19.36 16.07 45.38
N GLU A 129 -20.52 15.51 45.02
CA GLU A 129 -20.80 14.08 45.10
C GLU A 129 -20.52 13.32 43.80
N ASP A 130 -20.68 13.93 42.60
CA ASP A 130 -20.51 13.28 41.31
C ASP A 130 -19.22 13.70 40.59
N LYS A 131 -18.26 14.24 41.31
CA LYS A 131 -17.04 14.82 40.73
C LYS A 131 -16.24 13.79 39.92
N GLU A 132 -16.06 12.59 40.43
CA GLU A 132 -15.28 11.54 39.78
C GLU A 132 -15.90 11.09 38.45
N ILE A 133 -17.24 10.85 38.49
CA ILE A 133 -17.98 10.44 37.27
C ILE A 133 -17.95 11.55 36.23
N PHE A 134 -18.13 12.81 36.66
CA PHE A 134 -18.03 13.95 35.76
C PHE A 134 -16.65 14.10 35.14
N GLU A 135 -15.59 13.96 35.94
CA GLU A 135 -14.19 14.00 35.47
C GLU A 135 -13.92 12.90 34.47
N GLU A 136 -14.36 11.68 34.72
CA GLU A 136 -14.20 10.53 33.84
C GLU A 136 -14.91 10.75 32.50
N CYS A 137 -16.17 11.19 32.53
CA CYS A 137 -16.94 11.49 31.31
C CYS A 137 -16.28 12.56 30.45
N ILE A 138 -15.86 13.67 31.05
CA ILE A 138 -15.22 14.76 30.30
C ILE A 138 -13.85 14.35 29.76
N ARG A 139 -13.05 13.62 30.53
CA ARG A 139 -11.77 13.07 30.06
C ARG A 139 -11.98 12.12 28.88
N THR A 140 -13.00 11.27 28.97
CA THR A 140 -13.38 10.36 27.89
C THR A 140 -13.75 11.13 26.62
N ILE A 141 -14.61 12.16 26.72
CA ILE A 141 -14.99 12.99 25.55
C ILE A 141 -13.76 13.65 24.93
N ILE A 142 -12.92 14.28 25.75
CA ILE A 142 -11.71 14.98 25.26
C ILE A 142 -10.76 13.97 24.60
N SER A 143 -10.58 12.79 25.20
CA SER A 143 -9.73 11.72 24.67
C SER A 143 -10.24 11.23 23.33
N GLN A 144 -11.54 10.93 23.21
CA GLN A 144 -12.16 10.46 21.97
C GLN A 144 -12.09 11.52 20.86
N VAL A 145 -12.34 12.79 21.19
CA VAL A 145 -12.20 13.87 20.21
C VAL A 145 -10.76 14.04 19.72
N LYS A 146 -9.77 13.90 20.62
CA LYS A 146 -8.34 13.91 20.22
C LYS A 146 -8.00 12.74 19.30
N GLU A 147 -8.51 11.56 19.62
CA GLU A 147 -8.31 10.36 18.80
C GLU A 147 -8.94 10.51 17.41
N LEU A 148 -10.19 11.01 17.33
CA LEU A 148 -10.84 11.32 16.06
C LEU A 148 -10.07 12.37 15.25
N LYS A 149 -9.56 13.42 15.90
CA LYS A 149 -8.72 14.42 15.24
C LYS A 149 -7.44 13.80 14.66
N ARG A 150 -6.81 12.87 15.40
CA ARG A 150 -5.61 12.16 14.93
C ARG A 150 -5.94 11.32 13.70
N MET A 151 -7.00 10.50 13.74
CA MET A 151 -7.45 9.68 12.61
C MET A 151 -7.75 10.53 11.37
N VAL A 152 -8.49 11.63 11.55
CA VAL A 152 -8.83 12.56 10.46
C VAL A 152 -7.59 13.26 9.90
N ASN A 153 -6.59 13.57 10.74
CA ASN A 153 -5.33 14.12 10.27
C ASN A 153 -4.54 13.13 9.42
N GLU A 154 -4.41 11.89 9.87
CA GLU A 154 -3.75 10.82 9.14
C GLU A 154 -4.44 10.55 7.79
N PHE A 155 -5.78 10.53 7.79
CA PHE A 155 -6.58 10.40 6.59
C PHE A 155 -6.38 11.58 5.61
N GLY A 156 -6.38 12.82 6.12
CA GLY A 156 -6.12 14.00 5.32
C GLY A 156 -4.69 14.09 4.80
N GLN A 157 -3.71 13.55 5.54
CA GLN A 157 -2.32 13.45 5.07
C GLN A 157 -2.15 12.40 3.97
N PHE A 158 -2.88 11.28 4.06
CA PHE A 158 -2.95 10.30 2.97
C PHE A 158 -3.52 10.92 1.69
N ALA A 159 -4.58 11.71 1.84
CA ALA A 159 -5.25 12.39 0.73
C ALA A 159 -4.41 13.47 0.05
N ARG A 160 -3.54 14.15 0.81
CA ARG A 160 -2.71 15.26 0.34
C ARG A 160 -1.26 14.87 0.09
N MET A 161 -0.99 13.64 -0.34
CA MET A 161 0.38 13.33 -0.73
C MET A 161 0.82 14.31 -1.83
N PRO A 162 1.81 15.19 -1.56
CA PRO A 162 2.34 16.08 -2.58
C PRO A 162 2.96 15.25 -3.69
N LEU A 163 3.00 15.81 -4.88
CA LEU A 163 3.80 15.24 -5.97
C LEU A 163 5.24 15.10 -5.47
N LEU A 164 5.85 13.94 -5.73
CA LEU A 164 7.23 13.70 -5.33
C LEU A 164 8.18 14.72 -5.94
N VAL A 165 9.07 15.24 -5.12
CA VAL A 165 10.17 16.10 -5.56
C VAL A 165 11.44 15.27 -5.60
N LEU A 166 11.61 14.49 -6.67
CA LEU A 166 12.76 13.62 -6.85
C LEU A 166 14.05 14.44 -7.04
N LYS A 167 15.00 14.28 -6.12
CA LYS A 167 16.35 14.84 -6.18
C LYS A 167 17.37 13.73 -5.97
N VAL A 168 18.57 13.92 -6.51
CA VAL A 168 19.67 12.98 -6.21
C VAL A 168 20.04 13.10 -4.76
N ASP A 169 19.86 12.04 -3.99
CA ASP A 169 20.11 12.01 -2.54
C ASP A 169 20.67 10.64 -2.10
N ASP A 170 21.10 10.55 -0.85
CA ASP A 170 21.71 9.38 -0.22
C ASP A 170 20.71 8.65 0.69
N LEU A 171 20.21 7.49 0.26
CA LEU A 171 19.31 6.65 1.05
C LEU A 171 19.97 6.18 2.36
N ASN A 172 21.30 5.94 2.36
CA ASN A 172 22.02 5.52 3.55
C ASN A 172 22.04 6.61 4.62
N SER A 173 22.16 7.88 4.22
CA SER A 173 22.07 9.03 5.15
C SER A 173 20.68 9.09 5.79
N ILE A 174 19.62 8.98 5.00
CA ILE A 174 18.23 9.01 5.50
C ILE A 174 17.99 7.88 6.51
N VAL A 175 18.47 6.67 6.22
CA VAL A 175 18.36 5.53 7.12
C VAL A 175 19.11 5.77 8.43
N LYS A 176 20.36 6.23 8.38
CA LYS A 176 21.17 6.50 9.58
C LYS A 176 20.55 7.58 10.47
N GLU A 177 20.07 8.67 9.87
CA GLU A 177 19.40 9.76 10.59
C GLU A 177 18.12 9.28 11.28
N SER A 178 17.26 8.54 10.55
CA SER A 178 16.02 7.97 11.08
C SER A 178 16.30 7.01 12.23
N VAL A 179 17.21 6.07 12.05
CA VAL A 179 17.57 5.07 13.07
C VAL A 179 18.15 5.75 14.32
N SER A 180 19.02 6.76 14.16
CA SER A 180 19.58 7.52 15.28
C SER A 180 18.52 8.24 16.08
N PHE A 181 17.53 8.87 15.42
CA PHE A 181 16.41 9.53 16.06
C PHE A 181 15.58 8.54 16.90
N TYR A 182 15.23 7.39 16.34
CA TYR A 182 14.44 6.36 17.03
C TYR A 182 15.20 5.72 18.19
N GLN A 183 16.51 5.50 18.07
CA GLN A 183 17.34 4.99 19.16
C GLN A 183 17.35 5.92 20.40
N GLN A 184 17.29 7.25 20.16
CA GLN A 184 17.21 8.23 21.26
C GLN A 184 15.81 8.29 21.87
N ALA A 185 14.77 8.15 21.05
CA ALA A 185 13.37 8.22 21.50
C ALA A 185 12.90 6.95 22.23
N HIS A 186 13.49 5.79 21.91
CA HIS A 186 13.10 4.47 22.42
C HIS A 186 14.31 3.68 22.96
N PRO A 187 14.84 4.07 24.14
CA PRO A 187 16.03 3.43 24.70
C PRO A 187 15.82 1.95 25.07
N GLU A 188 14.56 1.50 25.21
CA GLU A 188 14.16 0.12 25.47
C GLU A 188 14.27 -0.80 24.24
N VAL A 189 14.42 -0.25 23.04
CA VAL A 189 14.52 -0.98 21.76
C VAL A 189 15.94 -0.80 21.20
N THR A 190 16.53 -1.90 20.74
CA THR A 190 17.83 -1.85 20.06
C THR A 190 17.63 -1.63 18.57
N PHE A 191 18.08 -0.49 18.06
CA PHE A 191 18.07 -0.19 16.63
C PHE A 191 19.45 -0.38 16.01
N LYS A 192 19.50 -0.94 14.78
CA LYS A 192 20.73 -1.09 14.01
C LYS A 192 20.51 -0.66 12.56
N ALA A 193 21.46 0.12 12.03
CA ALA A 193 21.51 0.46 10.61
C ALA A 193 22.69 -0.29 9.95
N VAL A 194 22.41 -1.11 8.97
CA VAL A 194 23.41 -1.84 8.18
C VAL A 194 23.31 -1.35 6.74
N CYS A 195 24.20 -0.42 6.40
CA CYS A 195 24.17 0.28 5.13
C CYS A 195 25.22 -0.26 4.17
N ASP A 196 24.81 -0.57 2.93
CA ASP A 196 25.68 -0.97 1.85
C ASP A 196 26.47 0.25 1.33
N PRO A 197 27.82 0.28 1.43
CA PRO A 197 28.62 1.39 0.96
C PRO A 197 28.65 1.54 -0.58
N GLU A 198 28.30 0.47 -1.32
CA GLU A 198 28.26 0.46 -2.78
C GLU A 198 26.94 1.04 -3.33
N LEU A 199 25.95 1.36 -2.46
CA LEU A 199 24.70 1.96 -2.90
C LEU A 199 24.94 3.40 -3.40
N PRO A 200 24.72 3.67 -4.69
CA PRO A 200 24.96 5.00 -5.24
C PRO A 200 23.85 5.98 -4.82
N HIS A 201 24.14 7.27 -4.84
CA HIS A 201 23.12 8.31 -4.77
C HIS A 201 22.23 8.23 -6.01
N PHE A 202 20.92 8.35 -5.82
CA PHE A 202 19.92 8.27 -6.89
C PHE A 202 18.74 9.21 -6.63
N LYS A 203 17.89 9.38 -7.65
CA LYS A 203 16.71 10.24 -7.54
C LYS A 203 15.69 9.63 -6.59
N LEU A 204 15.45 10.31 -5.47
CA LEU A 204 14.41 10.00 -4.49
C LEU A 204 13.89 11.28 -3.82
N ASP A 205 12.75 11.20 -3.18
CA ASP A 205 12.21 12.25 -2.33
C ASP A 205 12.55 11.95 -0.87
N ARG A 206 13.41 12.78 -0.26
CA ARG A 206 13.88 12.60 1.12
C ARG A 206 12.74 12.56 2.12
N GLU A 207 11.84 13.55 2.08
CA GLU A 207 10.73 13.67 3.04
C GLU A 207 9.76 12.49 2.92
N ALA A 208 9.52 12.04 1.69
CA ALA A 208 8.69 10.86 1.44
C ALA A 208 9.36 9.58 1.99
N MET A 209 10.67 9.40 1.81
CA MET A 209 11.41 8.24 2.34
C MET A 209 11.54 8.27 3.85
N GLU A 210 11.74 9.42 4.48
CA GLU A 210 11.68 9.58 5.94
C GLU A 210 10.29 9.17 6.48
N ARG A 211 9.22 9.51 5.76
CA ARG A 211 7.86 9.09 6.10
C ARG A 211 7.66 7.59 5.97
N VAL A 212 8.26 6.96 4.95
CA VAL A 212 8.27 5.49 4.80
C VAL A 212 8.94 4.85 6.01
N LEU A 213 10.16 5.29 6.35
CA LEU A 213 10.91 4.76 7.49
C LEU A 213 10.15 4.95 8.79
N ARG A 214 9.60 6.13 9.05
CA ARG A 214 8.78 6.39 10.24
C ARG A 214 7.63 5.39 10.37
N ASN A 215 6.83 5.21 9.32
CA ASN A 215 5.70 4.27 9.38
C ASN A 215 6.15 2.82 9.64
N LEU A 216 7.27 2.39 9.06
CA LEU A 216 7.78 1.03 9.26
C LEU A 216 8.42 0.84 10.63
N LEU A 217 9.14 1.85 11.14
CA LEU A 217 9.76 1.81 12.47
C LEU A 217 8.70 1.86 13.58
N ASP A 218 7.66 2.71 13.44
CA ASP A 218 6.52 2.73 14.36
C ASP A 218 5.81 1.37 14.42
N ASN A 219 5.57 0.74 13.27
CA ASN A 219 4.99 -0.60 13.21
C ASN A 219 5.88 -1.66 13.87
N ALA A 220 7.20 -1.58 13.69
CA ALA A 220 8.17 -2.48 14.32
C ALA A 220 8.15 -2.35 15.84
N ILE A 221 8.21 -1.11 16.38
CA ILE A 221 8.13 -0.85 17.82
C ILE A 221 6.84 -1.41 18.41
N GLU A 222 5.71 -1.14 17.75
CA GLU A 222 4.42 -1.68 18.20
C GLU A 222 4.37 -3.22 18.21
N ALA A 223 5.06 -3.89 17.26
CA ALA A 223 5.11 -5.34 17.20
C ALA A 223 5.98 -5.96 18.29
N LEU A 224 6.91 -5.20 18.87
CA LEU A 224 7.84 -5.66 19.93
C LEU A 224 7.17 -5.77 21.30
N ASN A 225 6.07 -5.05 21.55
CA ASN A 225 5.37 -5.03 22.86
C ASN A 225 6.31 -4.68 24.04
N GLY A 226 7.24 -3.75 23.83
CA GLY A 226 8.15 -3.23 24.87
C GLY A 226 9.61 -3.24 24.45
N SER A 227 10.30 -4.37 24.46
CA SER A 227 11.73 -4.44 24.12
C SER A 227 11.99 -5.41 22.97
N GLY A 228 13.02 -5.13 22.19
CA GLY A 228 13.41 -5.97 21.07
C GLY A 228 14.46 -5.35 20.16
N ILE A 229 14.58 -5.90 18.96
CA ILE A 229 15.58 -5.47 17.98
C ILE A 229 14.89 -5.09 16.69
N VAL A 230 15.24 -3.91 16.18
CA VAL A 230 14.85 -3.43 14.85
C VAL A 230 16.10 -3.16 14.03
N GLU A 231 16.21 -3.79 12.88
CA GLU A 231 17.34 -3.62 11.96
C GLU A 231 16.86 -3.01 10.66
N VAL A 232 17.57 -1.98 10.19
CA VAL A 232 17.33 -1.37 8.88
C VAL A 232 18.54 -1.65 8.00
N HIS A 233 18.32 -2.37 6.90
CA HIS A 233 19.37 -2.75 5.97
C HIS A 233 19.16 -2.04 4.64
N THR A 234 20.25 -1.58 4.03
CA THR A 234 20.27 -1.18 2.62
C THR A 234 21.18 -2.12 1.84
N ARG A 235 20.85 -2.37 0.58
CA ARG A 235 21.66 -3.15 -0.34
C ARG A 235 21.47 -2.65 -1.77
N TYR A 236 22.53 -2.66 -2.55
CA TYR A 236 22.48 -2.38 -3.98
C TYR A 236 22.54 -3.66 -4.80
N ASP A 237 21.65 -3.80 -5.77
CA ASP A 237 21.72 -4.85 -6.80
C ASP A 237 22.18 -4.20 -8.11
N PRO A 238 23.45 -4.37 -8.51
CA PRO A 238 24.00 -3.73 -9.71
C PRO A 238 23.47 -4.33 -11.01
N LEU A 239 23.01 -5.59 -11.01
CA LEU A 239 22.46 -6.26 -12.19
C LEU A 239 21.08 -5.71 -12.52
N LEU A 240 20.23 -5.60 -11.51
CA LEU A 240 18.87 -5.07 -11.64
C LEU A 240 18.83 -3.54 -11.54
N LYS A 241 19.92 -2.89 -11.11
CA LYS A 241 20.00 -1.46 -10.78
C LYS A 241 18.93 -1.05 -9.77
N MET A 242 18.78 -1.84 -8.72
CA MET A 242 17.79 -1.64 -7.67
C MET A 242 18.47 -1.38 -6.33
N ALA A 243 17.98 -0.38 -5.62
CA ALA A 243 18.25 -0.17 -4.21
C ALA A 243 17.23 -0.97 -3.39
N ILE A 244 17.68 -1.76 -2.44
CA ILE A 244 16.84 -2.59 -1.57
C ILE A 244 16.95 -2.02 -0.17
N LEU A 245 15.80 -1.63 0.39
CA LEU A 245 15.67 -1.20 1.78
C LEU A 245 14.85 -2.25 2.53
N GLU A 246 15.42 -2.79 3.61
CA GLU A 246 14.73 -3.76 4.47
C GLU A 246 14.60 -3.21 5.88
N VAL A 247 13.40 -3.31 6.46
CA VAL A 247 13.14 -3.06 7.88
C VAL A 247 12.72 -4.39 8.51
N ARG A 248 13.48 -4.83 9.50
CA ARG A 248 13.33 -6.12 10.17
C ARG A 248 13.08 -5.90 11.65
N ASP A 249 12.09 -6.59 12.21
CA ASP A 249 11.83 -6.66 13.63
C ASP A 249 11.85 -8.12 14.13
N ASN A 250 12.02 -8.32 15.42
CA ASN A 250 11.86 -9.62 16.07
C ASN A 250 10.58 -9.70 16.91
N GLY A 251 9.54 -8.97 16.52
CA GLY A 251 8.26 -8.87 17.20
C GLY A 251 7.34 -10.08 17.01
N CYS A 252 6.03 -9.84 17.14
CA CYS A 252 5.03 -10.89 17.05
C CYS A 252 4.86 -11.51 15.66
N GLY A 253 5.30 -10.82 14.60
CA GLY A 253 5.12 -11.25 13.21
C GLY A 253 3.71 -10.95 12.66
N VAL A 254 3.46 -11.38 11.43
CA VAL A 254 2.19 -11.19 10.72
C VAL A 254 1.71 -12.54 10.18
N PRO A 255 0.48 -12.99 10.50
CA PRO A 255 -0.11 -14.20 9.92
C PRO A 255 -0.15 -14.17 8.40
N ASP A 256 0.11 -15.30 7.73
CA ASP A 256 0.18 -15.40 6.26
C ASP A 256 -1.11 -14.93 5.57
N GLU A 257 -2.25 -15.25 6.16
CA GLU A 257 -3.58 -14.87 5.67
C GLU A 257 -3.76 -13.35 5.57
N LEU A 258 -3.06 -12.58 6.42
CA LEU A 258 -3.17 -11.13 6.50
C LEU A 258 -2.13 -10.40 5.65
N LYS A 259 -1.02 -11.05 5.28
CA LYS A 259 0.08 -10.41 4.53
C LYS A 259 -0.38 -9.78 3.22
N GLY A 260 -1.34 -10.40 2.54
CA GLY A 260 -1.88 -9.90 1.27
C GLY A 260 -2.70 -8.61 1.40
N ARG A 261 -3.22 -8.33 2.61
CA ARG A 261 -4.11 -7.21 2.89
C ARG A 261 -3.47 -6.06 3.65
N LEU A 262 -2.24 -6.22 4.14
CA LEU A 262 -1.54 -5.24 4.97
C LEU A 262 -1.43 -3.84 4.36
N PHE A 263 -1.41 -3.76 3.03
CA PHE A 263 -1.29 -2.51 2.28
C PHE A 263 -2.63 -1.92 1.86
N GLU A 264 -3.76 -2.59 2.20
CA GLU A 264 -5.09 -2.04 1.97
C GLU A 264 -5.35 -0.88 2.93
N PRO A 265 -5.92 0.25 2.46
CA PRO A 265 -6.32 1.34 3.35
C PRO A 265 -7.30 0.84 4.42
N HIS A 266 -7.16 1.33 5.65
CA HIS A 266 -7.97 0.98 6.81
C HIS A 266 -7.86 -0.48 7.30
N PHE A 267 -6.94 -1.27 6.75
CA PHE A 267 -6.67 -2.59 7.28
C PHE A 267 -5.73 -2.50 8.49
N SER A 268 -6.21 -2.92 9.65
CA SER A 268 -5.43 -3.00 10.89
C SER A 268 -5.87 -4.20 11.72
N THR A 269 -4.92 -4.90 12.30
CA THR A 269 -5.18 -5.98 13.29
C THR A 269 -5.31 -5.45 14.72
N LYS A 270 -5.12 -4.14 14.93
CA LYS A 270 -4.91 -3.50 16.25
C LYS A 270 -6.03 -2.53 16.66
N GLY A 271 -7.23 -2.63 16.04
CA GLY A 271 -8.39 -1.79 16.37
C GLY A 271 -8.68 -0.68 15.35
N GLU A 272 -9.84 -0.04 15.49
CA GLU A 272 -10.32 1.01 14.59
C GLU A 272 -9.39 2.23 14.58
N GLY A 273 -9.06 2.73 13.38
CA GLY A 273 -8.33 3.99 13.16
C GLY A 273 -6.84 3.90 12.85
N ARG A 274 -6.21 2.72 12.78
CA ARG A 274 -4.76 2.54 12.59
C ARG A 274 -4.39 1.83 11.29
N GLY A 275 -5.09 1.97 10.20
CA GLY A 275 -4.84 1.19 8.99
C GLY A 275 -4.26 1.98 7.80
N LEU A 276 -3.72 3.18 7.99
CA LEU A 276 -3.24 4.02 6.89
C LEU A 276 -1.73 4.01 6.68
N GLY A 277 -0.95 3.69 7.71
CA GLY A 277 0.52 3.77 7.65
C GLY A 277 1.13 2.94 6.51
N LEU A 278 0.78 1.66 6.41
CA LEU A 278 1.31 0.78 5.35
C LEU A 278 0.73 1.10 3.96
N ALA A 279 -0.50 1.58 3.87
CA ALA A 279 -1.06 2.09 2.62
C ALA A 279 -0.30 3.32 2.12
N ILE A 280 0.11 4.23 3.03
CA ILE A 280 0.98 5.38 2.72
C ILE A 280 2.34 4.90 2.22
N VAL A 281 2.95 3.93 2.91
CA VAL A 281 4.23 3.35 2.48
C VAL A 281 4.11 2.78 1.06
N SER A 282 3.07 1.98 0.80
CA SER A 282 2.84 1.38 -0.53
C SER A 282 2.67 2.45 -1.62
N ALA A 283 1.94 3.53 -1.33
CA ALA A 283 1.74 4.62 -2.28
C ALA A 283 3.05 5.37 -2.56
N ILE A 284 3.82 5.74 -1.53
CA ILE A 284 5.11 6.43 -1.71
C ILE A 284 6.09 5.57 -2.52
N VAL A 285 6.17 4.28 -2.20
CA VAL A 285 7.04 3.35 -2.93
C VAL A 285 6.60 3.20 -4.39
N ALA A 286 5.29 3.12 -4.65
CA ALA A 286 4.75 3.08 -6.02
C ALA A 286 5.04 4.37 -6.80
N ASP A 287 4.91 5.54 -6.15
CA ASP A 287 5.24 6.84 -6.75
C ASP A 287 6.74 6.96 -7.09
N HIS A 288 7.63 6.24 -6.36
CA HIS A 288 9.06 6.07 -6.71
C HIS A 288 9.29 4.96 -7.75
N GLU A 289 8.22 4.41 -8.35
CA GLU A 289 8.28 3.27 -9.28
C GLU A 289 8.92 2.01 -8.68
N GLY A 290 8.83 1.88 -7.37
CA GLY A 290 9.35 0.77 -6.59
C GLY A 290 8.29 -0.29 -6.25
N PHE A 291 8.75 -1.30 -5.52
CA PHE A 291 7.91 -2.40 -5.04
C PHE A 291 8.11 -2.59 -3.54
N ILE A 292 7.02 -2.95 -2.84
CA ILE A 292 7.08 -3.35 -1.43
C ILE A 292 6.49 -4.73 -1.25
N ARG A 293 7.13 -5.52 -0.39
CA ARG A 293 6.65 -6.83 0.03
C ARG A 293 6.96 -7.08 1.49
N VAL A 294 6.21 -8.02 2.09
CA VAL A 294 6.38 -8.44 3.48
C VAL A 294 6.74 -9.93 3.52
N LYS A 295 7.65 -10.30 4.41
CA LYS A 295 8.05 -11.68 4.71
C LYS A 295 8.21 -11.87 6.21
N ASP A 296 8.26 -13.12 6.64
CA ASP A 296 8.66 -13.44 8.01
C ASP A 296 10.15 -13.15 8.20
N ASN A 297 10.48 -12.71 9.40
CA ASN A 297 11.86 -12.61 9.84
C ASN A 297 12.24 -13.88 10.63
N GLU A 298 13.50 -14.28 10.57
CA GLU A 298 14.01 -15.43 11.31
C GLU A 298 14.79 -14.96 12.55
N PRO A 299 14.61 -15.62 13.69
CA PRO A 299 13.73 -16.78 13.98
C PRO A 299 12.26 -16.38 14.20
N LYS A 300 11.93 -15.08 14.32
CA LYS A 300 10.58 -14.54 14.55
C LYS A 300 10.53 -13.08 14.16
N GLY A 301 9.34 -12.58 13.80
CA GLY A 301 9.10 -11.17 13.50
C GLY A 301 8.71 -10.93 12.05
N THR A 302 8.81 -9.67 11.62
CA THR A 302 8.43 -9.24 10.27
C THR A 302 9.62 -8.62 9.55
N ARG A 303 9.65 -8.79 8.23
CA ARG A 303 10.61 -8.15 7.33
C ARG A 303 9.86 -7.48 6.19
N PHE A 304 9.86 -6.15 6.18
CA PHE A 304 9.42 -5.35 5.04
C PHE A 304 10.59 -5.12 4.10
N ILE A 305 10.36 -5.35 2.80
CA ILE A 305 11.36 -5.24 1.75
C ILE A 305 10.85 -4.27 0.71
N ILE A 306 11.58 -3.18 0.48
CA ILE A 306 11.31 -2.16 -0.52
C ILE A 306 12.40 -2.21 -1.57
N GLU A 307 12.03 -2.21 -2.83
CA GLU A 307 12.91 -2.21 -3.99
C GLU A 307 12.66 -0.94 -4.79
N LEU A 308 13.67 -0.08 -4.96
CA LEU A 308 13.60 1.20 -5.65
C LEU A 308 14.53 1.21 -6.87
N PRO A 309 14.09 1.69 -8.04
CA PRO A 309 14.98 1.80 -9.21
C PRO A 309 16.02 2.90 -8.99
N VAL A 310 17.29 2.54 -9.17
CA VAL A 310 18.42 3.48 -9.09
C VAL A 310 18.52 4.26 -10.39
N ARG A 311 17.93 5.46 -10.40
CA ARG A 311 17.98 6.43 -11.51
C ARG A 311 18.87 7.60 -11.14
N ARG A 312 19.83 7.93 -12.01
CA ARG A 312 20.74 9.09 -11.85
C ARG A 312 20.13 10.38 -12.38
#